data_779b91211fa51343696555b3886160a2
#
_entry.id   779b91211fa51343696555b3886160a2
#
_cell.length_a   1.000
_cell.length_b   1.000
_cell.length_c   1.000
_cell.angle_alpha   90.00
_cell.angle_beta   90.00
_cell.angle_gamma   90.00
#
_symmetry.space_group_name_H-M   'P 1'
#
loop_
_entity.id
_entity.type
_entity.pdbx_description
1 polymer ?
#
loop_
_entity_poly.entity_id
_entity_poly.type
_entity_poly.pdbx_seq_one_letter_code
_entity_poly.pdbx_strand_id
1 'polypeptide(L)' 'MLADVIENKVRKEKELEFYEEELKKLQEKMFWIKRDIDVTNIILDMIKNETVIDLKERAEEKLLIKPKDNIDADDA' A
#
# COMPACT_ATOMS: atom_id res chain seq x y z
N MET A 1 48.77 24.25 7.62
CA MET A 1 48.15 23.32 8.55
C MET A 1 46.73 23.74 8.95
N LEU A 2 46.56 24.90 9.52
CA LEU A 2 45.26 25.39 9.90
C LEU A 2 44.32 25.54 8.68
N ALA A 3 44.88 26.05 7.58
CA ALA A 3 44.11 26.21 6.34
C ALA A 3 43.59 24.89 5.82
N ASP A 4 44.37 23.82 5.92
CA ASP A 4 43.95 22.49 5.48
C ASP A 4 42.82 21.93 6.34
N VAL A 5 42.90 22.20 7.65
CA VAL A 5 41.85 21.76 8.57
C VAL A 5 40.53 22.47 8.25
N ILE A 6 40.61 23.78 8.00
CA ILE A 6 39.42 24.56 7.65
C ILE A 6 38.84 24.10 6.33
N GLU A 7 39.68 23.88 5.34
CA GLU A 7 39.21 23.37 4.04
C GLU A 7 38.51 22.03 4.17
N ASN A 8 39.07 21.15 4.96
CA ASN A 8 38.49 19.86 5.19
C ASN A 8 37.12 19.98 5.88
N LYS A 9 37.03 20.88 6.84
CA LYS A 9 35.74 21.13 7.51
C LYS A 9 34.68 21.63 6.54
N VAL A 10 35.04 22.61 5.72
CA VAL A 10 34.10 23.18 4.74
C VAL A 10 33.65 22.11 3.76
N ARG A 11 34.56 21.27 3.31
CA ARG A 11 34.25 20.18 2.40
C ARG A 11 33.26 19.19 3.02
N LYS A 12 33.48 18.84 4.28
CA LYS A 12 32.64 17.92 5.02
C LYS A 12 31.26 18.51 5.27
N GLU A 13 31.20 19.78 5.55
CA GLU A 13 29.91 20.46 5.72
C GLU A 13 29.09 20.45 4.43
N LYS A 14 29.76 20.62 3.30
CA LYS A 14 29.10 20.56 1.99
C LYS A 14 28.63 19.14 1.67
N GLU A 15 29.42 18.13 2.01
CA GLU A 15 28.99 16.75 1.86
C GLU A 15 27.76 16.48 2.69
N LEU A 16 27.76 16.96 3.92
CA LEU A 16 26.60 16.76 4.79
C LEU A 16 25.35 17.41 4.22
N GLU A 17 25.48 18.64 3.74
CA GLU A 17 24.35 19.32 3.10
C GLU A 17 23.81 18.53 1.93
N PHE A 18 24.71 17.99 1.11
CA PHE A 18 24.31 17.20 -0.05
C PHE A 18 23.52 15.97 0.39
N TYR A 19 24.00 15.25 1.38
CA TYR A 19 23.32 14.06 1.86
C TYR A 19 22.01 14.37 2.59
N GLU A 20 21.94 15.50 3.27
CA GLU A 20 20.70 15.94 3.87
C GLU A 20 19.63 16.22 2.81
N GLU A 21 20.03 16.81 1.70
CA GLU A 21 19.12 17.02 0.57
C GLU A 21 18.67 15.70 -0.03
N GLU A 22 19.60 14.77 -0.21
CA GLU A 22 19.28 13.46 -0.74
C GLU A 22 18.35 12.69 0.19
N LEU A 23 18.55 12.84 1.49
CA LEU A 23 17.68 12.21 2.48
C LEU A 23 16.26 12.75 2.38
N LYS A 24 16.10 14.05 2.22
CA LYS A 24 14.79 14.66 2.04
C LYS A 24 14.07 14.10 0.81
N LYS A 25 14.80 13.96 -0.29
CA LYS A 25 14.25 13.39 -1.52
C LYS A 25 13.80 11.96 -1.31
N LEU A 26 14.59 11.16 -0.60
CA LEU A 26 14.23 9.79 -0.31
C LEU A 26 13.01 9.70 0.60
N GLN A 27 12.94 10.57 1.60
CA GLN A 27 11.80 10.62 2.50
C GLN A 27 10.53 10.96 1.74
N GLU A 28 10.61 11.87 0.79
CA GLU A 28 9.48 12.23 -0.06
C GLU A 28 9.04 11.05 -0.91
N LYS A 29 9.98 10.35 -1.53
CA LYS A 29 9.67 9.15 -2.31
C LYS A 29 9.01 8.09 -1.47
N MET A 30 9.51 7.88 -0.26
CA MET A 30 8.93 6.91 0.66
C MET A 30 7.50 7.28 1.03
N PHE A 31 7.25 8.56 1.24
CA PHE A 31 5.91 9.04 1.53
C PHE A 31 4.93 8.66 0.42
N TRP A 32 5.30 8.92 -0.82
CA TRP A 32 4.43 8.61 -1.96
C TRP A 32 4.24 7.11 -2.17
N ILE A 33 5.30 6.33 -1.94
CA ILE A 33 5.21 4.87 -2.04
C ILE A 33 4.27 4.32 -0.98
N LYS A 34 4.39 4.79 0.25
CA LYS A 34 3.51 4.37 1.34
C LYS A 34 2.06 4.73 1.04
N ARG A 35 1.84 5.91 0.50
CA ARG A 35 0.51 6.35 0.12
C ARG A 35 -0.09 5.45 -0.95
N ASP A 36 0.73 5.08 -1.95
CA ASP A 36 0.28 4.18 -3.00
C ASP A 36 -0.10 2.81 -2.45
N ILE A 37 0.68 2.31 -1.51
CA ILE A 37 0.37 1.04 -0.85
C ILE A 37 -0.95 1.14 -0.09
N ASP A 38 -1.14 2.23 0.65
CA ASP A 38 -2.37 2.43 1.42
C ASP A 38 -3.59 2.50 0.51
N VAL A 39 -3.49 3.25 -0.57
CA VAL A 39 -4.57 3.37 -1.54
C VAL A 39 -4.86 2.00 -2.17
N THR A 40 -3.82 1.27 -2.53
CA THR A 40 -3.96 -0.07 -3.10
C THR A 40 -4.66 -1.01 -2.13
N ASN A 41 -4.30 -0.94 -0.86
CA ASN A 41 -4.94 -1.77 0.16
C ASN A 41 -6.41 -1.43 0.32
N ILE A 42 -6.76 -0.16 0.25
CA ILE A 42 -8.16 0.27 0.28
C ILE A 42 -8.92 -0.31 -0.90
N ILE A 43 -8.34 -0.23 -2.08
CA ILE A 43 -8.96 -0.77 -3.30
C ILE A 43 -9.16 -2.28 -3.18
N LEU A 44 -8.15 -2.99 -2.68
CA LEU A 44 -8.24 -4.44 -2.48
C LEU A 44 -9.32 -4.80 -1.48
N ASP A 45 -9.45 -4.04 -0.41
CA ASP A 45 -10.49 -4.26 0.58
C ASP A 45 -11.87 -4.05 -0.03
N MET A 46 -12.03 -3.03 -0.85
CA MET A 46 -13.29 -2.77 -1.54
C MET A 46 -13.65 -3.92 -2.47
N ILE A 47 -12.68 -4.42 -3.21
CA ILE A 47 -12.90 -5.55 -4.13
C ILE A 47 -13.29 -6.80 -3.34
N LYS A 48 -12.60 -7.08 -2.24
CA LYS A 48 -12.92 -8.24 -1.40
C LYS A 48 -14.32 -8.14 -0.84
N ASN A 49 -14.70 -6.97 -0.37
CA ASN A 49 -16.03 -6.75 0.16
C ASN A 49 -17.11 -6.94 -0.90
N GLU A 50 -16.89 -6.44 -2.08
CA GLU A 50 -17.81 -6.61 -3.19
C GLU A 50 -17.97 -8.08 -3.54
N THR A 51 -16.87 -8.81 -3.59
CA THR A 51 -16.88 -10.23 -3.90
C THR A 51 -17.68 -11.01 -2.85
N VAL A 52 -17.48 -10.71 -1.59
CA VAL A 52 -18.21 -11.36 -0.50
C VAL A 52 -19.70 -11.06 -0.59
N ILE A 53 -20.06 -9.81 -0.81
CA ILE A 53 -21.46 -9.41 -0.95
C ILE A 53 -22.09 -10.09 -2.13
N ASP A 54 -21.40 -10.15 -3.25
CA ASP A 54 -21.91 -10.79 -4.45
C ASP A 54 -22.19 -12.27 -4.23
N LEU A 55 -21.28 -12.97 -3.58
CA LEU A 55 -21.46 -14.38 -3.26
C LEU A 55 -22.64 -14.59 -2.33
N LYS A 56 -22.80 -13.70 -1.37
CA LYS A 56 -23.93 -13.78 -0.43
C LYS A 56 -25.25 -13.59 -1.15
N GLU A 57 -25.32 -12.61 -2.02
CA GLU A 57 -26.52 -12.35 -2.81
C GLU A 57 -26.89 -13.55 -3.69
N ARG A 58 -25.92 -14.16 -4.31
CA ARG A 58 -26.15 -15.35 -5.13
C ARG A 58 -26.67 -16.51 -4.32
N ALA A 59 -26.12 -16.69 -3.14
CA ALA A 59 -26.60 -17.75 -2.26
C ALA A 59 -28.04 -17.52 -1.83
N GLU A 60 -28.39 -16.30 -1.50
CA GLU A 60 -29.75 -15.94 -1.13
C GLU A 60 -30.73 -16.15 -2.30
N GLU A 61 -30.32 -15.78 -3.49
CA GLU A 61 -31.11 -16.00 -4.70
C GLU A 61 -31.40 -17.46 -4.89
N LYS A 62 -30.41 -18.31 -4.76
CA LYS A 62 -30.58 -19.74 -4.92
C LYS A 62 -31.55 -20.31 -3.90
N LEU A 63 -31.46 -19.86 -2.69
CA LEU A 63 -32.33 -20.32 -1.62
C LEU A 63 -33.77 -19.94 -1.88
N LEU A 64 -34.01 -18.78 -2.43
CA LEU A 64 -35.34 -18.30 -2.73
C LEU A 64 -35.97 -18.99 -3.95
N ILE A 65 -35.16 -19.22 -4.95
CA ILE A 65 -35.64 -19.79 -6.20
C ILE A 65 -35.80 -21.31 -6.16
N LYS A 66 -34.82 -21.97 -5.59
CA LYS A 66 -34.76 -23.43 -5.56
C LYS A 66 -34.43 -23.98 -4.20
N PRO A 67 -35.33 -23.90 -3.28
CA PRO A 67 -35.06 -24.38 -1.92
C PRO A 67 -34.69 -25.85 -1.85
N LYS A 68 -35.29 -26.64 -2.66
CA LYS A 68 -35.02 -28.07 -2.68
C LYS A 68 -33.70 -28.41 -3.30
N ASP A 69 -33.41 -27.75 -4.36
CA ASP A 69 -32.19 -28.01 -5.10
C ASP A 69 -30.99 -27.64 -4.28
N ASN A 70 -31.13 -26.74 -3.39
CA ASN A 70 -30.03 -26.34 -2.54
C ASN A 70 -29.46 -27.47 -1.76
N ILE A 71 -30.28 -28.36 -1.39
CA ILE A 71 -29.85 -29.50 -0.63
C ILE A 71 -28.88 -30.32 -1.42
N ASP A 72 -29.21 -30.50 -2.68
CA ASP A 72 -28.36 -31.24 -3.56
C ASP A 72 -27.08 -30.54 -3.80
N ALA A 73 -27.33 -29.35 -4.02
CA ALA A 73 -26.17 -28.63 -4.36
C ALA A 73 -25.16 -28.62 -3.32
N ASP A 74 -25.59 -28.74 -2.79
CA ASP A 74 -24.69 -28.68 -2.23
C ASP A 74 -23.81 -29.22 -2.23
N ASP A 75 -24.04 -29.39 -2.54
CA ASP A 75 -23.42 -29.79 -2.71
C ASP A 75 -22.59 -29.65 -2.79
N ALA A 76 -22.57 -29.47 -2.71
CA ALA A 76 -21.83 -29.63 -2.65
C ALA A 76 -20.98 -29.45 -2.50
#